data_ba99e3a709fe9bc6a8de5aa1b9ee97c7
#
_entry.id   ba99e3a709fe9bc6a8de5aa1b9ee97c7
#
_cell.length_a   1.000
_cell.length_b   1.000
_cell.length_c   1.000
_cell.angle_alpha   90.00
_cell.angle_beta   90.00
_cell.angle_gamma   90.00
#
_symmetry.space_group_name_H-M   'P 1'
#
loop_
_entity.id
_entity.type
_entity.pdbx_description
1 polymer ?
#
loop_
_entity_poly.entity_id
_entity_poly.type
_entity_poly.pdbx_seq_one_letter_code
_entity_poly.pdbx_strand_id
1 'polypeptide(L)'
;MIWLNGVQIADPSKLDIGVHRISRAGRTTSGKMTMEIVAIKRSLSLEYELIAGPALEAILNNLESRVFHTLRYPDPQGSEKVIQVYAGDISESAWYTVGGVRQWQGVKIGLIEQ
;
A
#
# COMPACT_ATOMS: atom_id res chain seq x y z
N MET A 1 6.76 -11.66 0.62
CA MET A 1 5.78 -11.91 -0.46
C MET A 1 4.50 -11.17 -0.18
N ILE A 2 3.91 -10.64 -1.21
CA ILE A 2 2.68 -9.83 -1.11
C ILE A 2 1.66 -10.41 -2.08
N TRP A 3 0.43 -10.59 -1.60
CA TRP A 3 -0.70 -11.05 -2.42
C TRP A 3 -1.77 -9.97 -2.47
N LEU A 4 -2.23 -9.69 -3.68
CA LEU A 4 -3.30 -8.73 -3.94
C LEU A 4 -4.48 -9.49 -4.56
N ASN A 5 -5.61 -9.52 -3.85
CA ASN A 5 -6.80 -10.28 -4.25
C ASN A 5 -6.52 -11.76 -4.53
N GLY A 6 -5.62 -12.36 -3.73
CA GLY A 6 -5.25 -13.77 -3.87
C GLY A 6 -4.19 -14.05 -4.95
N VAL A 7 -3.70 -13.03 -5.63
CA VAL A 7 -2.67 -13.15 -6.66
C VAL A 7 -1.36 -12.59 -6.11
N GLN A 8 -0.29 -13.40 -6.17
CA GLN A 8 1.02 -12.94 -5.77
C GLN A 8 1.54 -11.90 -6.75
N ILE A 9 1.95 -10.74 -6.24
CA ILE A 9 2.54 -9.66 -7.04
C ILE A 9 4.06 -9.66 -6.87
N ALA A 10 4.75 -8.96 -7.78
CA ALA A 10 6.21 -8.82 -7.69
C ALA A 10 6.59 -8.15 -6.36
N ASP A 11 7.66 -8.66 -5.73
CA ASP A 11 8.15 -8.08 -4.49
C ASP A 11 8.68 -6.66 -4.73
N PRO A 12 8.26 -5.68 -3.92
CA PRO A 12 8.76 -4.33 -4.04
C PRO A 12 10.21 -4.24 -3.56
N SER A 13 10.95 -3.26 -4.10
CA SER A 13 12.28 -2.93 -3.59
C SER A 13 12.21 -2.38 -2.17
N LYS A 14 11.10 -1.70 -1.86
CA LYS A 14 10.86 -1.12 -0.54
C LYS A 14 9.38 -1.14 -0.25
N LEU A 15 9.03 -1.52 0.97
CA LEU A 15 7.67 -1.48 1.48
C LEU A 15 7.63 -0.54 2.68
N ASP A 16 6.94 0.58 2.55
CA ASP A 16 6.70 1.51 3.66
C ASP A 16 5.31 1.27 4.23
N ILE A 17 5.25 1.14 5.54
CA ILE A 17 4.00 0.91 6.26
C ILE A 17 3.82 2.05 7.25
N GLY A 18 2.78 2.86 7.06
CA GLY A 18 2.37 3.90 7.99
C GLY A 18 1.16 3.46 8.79
N VAL A 19 1.13 3.77 10.06
CA VAL A 19 -0.02 3.49 10.94
C VAL A 19 -0.59 4.82 11.38
N HIS A 20 -1.86 5.05 11.07
CA HIS A 20 -2.55 6.29 11.42
C HIS A 20 -3.64 6.01 12.44
N ARG A 21 -3.64 6.77 13.53
CA ARG A 21 -4.67 6.71 14.53
C ARG A 21 -5.67 7.85 14.31
N ILE A 22 -6.90 7.47 14.07
CA ILE A 22 -7.99 8.43 14.00
C ILE A 22 -8.52 8.56 15.43
N SER A 23 -8.32 9.73 16.04
CA SER A 23 -8.65 9.96 17.43
C SER A 23 -9.59 11.15 17.57
N ARG A 24 -10.37 11.14 18.65
CA ARG A 24 -11.17 12.26 19.09
C ARG A 24 -10.55 12.79 20.38
N ALA A 25 -10.25 14.08 20.42
CA ALA A 25 -9.66 14.74 21.58
C ALA A 25 -10.59 15.80 22.13
N GLY A 26 -10.57 15.99 23.44
CA GLY A 26 -11.34 17.01 24.11
C GLY A 26 -10.71 17.35 25.45
N ARG A 27 -11.26 18.36 26.13
CA ARG A 27 -10.81 18.76 27.46
C ARG A 27 -11.96 18.69 28.44
N THR A 28 -11.65 18.20 29.63
CA THR A 28 -12.63 18.20 30.74
C THR A 28 -12.65 19.58 31.41
N THR A 29 -13.62 19.81 32.29
CA THR A 29 -13.72 21.04 33.06
C THR A 29 -12.50 21.29 33.94
N SER A 30 -11.77 20.26 34.33
CA SER A 30 -10.49 20.38 35.07
C SER A 30 -9.29 20.69 34.19
N GLY A 31 -9.49 20.86 32.89
CA GLY A 31 -8.42 21.19 31.95
C GLY A 31 -7.59 20.02 31.44
N LYS A 32 -7.92 18.80 31.84
CA LYS A 32 -7.24 17.61 31.33
C LYS A 32 -7.69 17.29 29.95
N MET A 33 -6.72 16.93 29.08
CA MET A 33 -7.03 16.44 27.75
C MET A 33 -7.46 14.97 27.85
N THR A 34 -8.57 14.66 27.20
CA THR A 34 -9.02 13.28 27.01
C THR A 34 -8.88 12.95 25.53
N MET A 35 -8.48 11.70 25.22
CA MET A 35 -8.32 11.25 23.86
C MET A 35 -8.96 9.86 23.74
N GLU A 36 -9.79 9.72 22.72
CA GLU A 36 -10.41 8.45 22.35
C GLU A 36 -9.93 8.04 20.96
N ILE A 37 -9.41 6.82 20.85
CA ILE A 37 -8.99 6.27 19.57
C ILE A 37 -10.22 5.66 18.88
N VAL A 38 -10.66 6.29 17.78
CA VAL A 38 -11.83 5.84 17.02
C VAL A 38 -11.45 4.71 16.06
N ALA A 39 -10.28 4.81 15.42
CA ALA A 39 -9.83 3.80 14.47
C ALA A 39 -8.31 3.82 14.34
N ILE A 40 -7.76 2.68 13.96
CA ILE A 40 -6.34 2.56 13.57
C ILE A 40 -6.33 2.09 12.13
N LYS A 41 -5.72 2.88 11.24
CA LYS A 41 -5.65 2.60 9.81
C LYS A 41 -4.20 2.54 9.34
N ARG A 42 -3.93 1.67 8.38
CA ARG A 42 -2.61 1.54 7.78
C ARG A 42 -2.60 2.12 6.38
N SER A 43 -1.49 2.75 6.03
CA SER A 43 -1.20 3.12 4.65
C SER A 43 0.09 2.43 4.24
N LEU A 44 0.10 1.84 3.06
CA LEU A 44 1.24 1.13 2.54
C LEU A 44 1.70 1.79 1.25
N SER A 45 3.01 1.86 1.07
CA SER A 45 3.61 2.34 -0.17
C SER A 45 4.55 1.26 -0.69
N LEU A 46 4.25 0.75 -1.88
CA LEU A 46 5.08 -0.22 -2.58
C LEU A 46 5.98 0.55 -3.53
N GLU A 47 7.29 0.49 -3.34
CA GLU A 47 8.25 1.15 -4.21
C GLU A 47 9.03 0.12 -5.01
N TYR A 48 9.11 0.31 -6.31
CA TYR A 48 9.88 -0.52 -7.22
C TYR A 48 10.95 0.35 -7.88
N GLU A 49 12.22 0.03 -7.66
CA GLU A 49 13.31 0.69 -8.39
C GLU A 49 13.26 0.33 -9.86
N LEU A 50 12.94 -0.92 -10.15
CA LEU A 50 12.82 -1.43 -11.50
C LEU A 50 11.81 -2.57 -11.52
N ILE A 51 10.84 -2.48 -12.42
CA ILE A 51 9.82 -3.53 -12.60
C ILE A 51 9.56 -3.74 -14.09
N ALA A 52 9.45 -5.00 -14.49
CA ALA A 52 9.12 -5.35 -15.87
C ALA A 52 7.70 -4.89 -16.22
N GLY A 53 7.52 -4.42 -17.46
CA GLY A 53 6.21 -3.94 -17.93
C GLY A 53 5.07 -4.91 -17.71
N PRO A 54 5.20 -6.19 -18.10
CA PRO A 54 4.12 -7.18 -17.87
C PRO A 54 3.77 -7.37 -16.40
N ALA A 55 4.75 -7.33 -15.49
CA ALA A 55 4.50 -7.44 -14.05
C ALA A 55 3.74 -6.23 -13.51
N LEU A 56 4.14 -5.03 -13.92
CA LEU A 56 3.45 -3.79 -13.56
C LEU A 56 2.02 -3.77 -14.11
N GLU A 57 1.85 -4.16 -15.36
CA GLU A 57 0.54 -4.24 -16.00
C GLU A 57 -0.41 -5.16 -15.23
N ALA A 58 0.07 -6.30 -14.79
CA ALA A 58 -0.72 -7.24 -14.00
C ALA A 58 -1.19 -6.62 -12.68
N ILE A 59 -0.30 -5.89 -12.00
CA ILE A 59 -0.65 -5.20 -10.74
C ILE A 59 -1.69 -4.12 -11.00
N LEU A 60 -1.50 -3.27 -12.01
CA LEU A 60 -2.41 -2.17 -12.32
C LEU A 60 -3.78 -2.68 -12.75
N ASN A 61 -3.83 -3.72 -13.58
CA ASN A 61 -5.10 -4.32 -13.99
C ASN A 61 -5.85 -4.93 -12.80
N ASN A 62 -5.13 -5.54 -11.87
CA ASN A 62 -5.73 -6.07 -10.65
C ASN A 62 -6.32 -4.95 -9.80
N LEU A 63 -5.60 -3.83 -9.65
CA LEU A 63 -6.08 -2.66 -8.90
C LEU A 63 -7.30 -2.00 -9.56
N GLU A 64 -7.38 -2.00 -10.87
CA GLU A 64 -8.52 -1.41 -11.59
C GLU A 64 -9.76 -2.31 -11.59
N SER A 65 -9.60 -3.59 -11.28
CA SER A 65 -10.70 -4.56 -11.35
C SER A 65 -11.81 -4.31 -10.31
N ARG A 66 -11.50 -3.66 -9.20
CA ARG A 66 -12.44 -3.37 -8.13
C ARG A 66 -11.97 -2.18 -7.29
N VAL A 67 -12.87 -1.63 -6.47
CA VAL A 67 -12.55 -0.47 -5.62
C VAL A 67 -11.75 -0.87 -4.39
N PHE A 68 -12.17 -1.94 -3.71
CA PHE A 68 -11.50 -2.44 -2.52
C PHE A 68 -10.80 -3.75 -2.82
N HIS A 69 -9.61 -3.91 -2.25
CA HIS A 69 -8.73 -5.05 -2.51
C HIS A 69 -8.36 -5.74 -1.21
N THR A 70 -8.24 -7.05 -1.26
CA THR A 70 -7.70 -7.83 -0.16
C THR A 70 -6.19 -7.89 -0.32
N LEU A 71 -5.47 -7.32 0.64
CA LEU A 71 -4.02 -7.30 0.65
C LEU A 71 -3.48 -8.16 1.77
N ARG A 72 -2.59 -9.10 1.42
CA ARG A 72 -1.84 -9.90 2.38
C ARG A 72 -0.38 -9.50 2.29
N TYR A 73 0.20 -9.09 3.41
CA TYR A 73 1.55 -8.56 3.44
C TYR A 73 2.24 -8.90 4.77
N PRO A 74 3.59 -8.89 4.81
CA PRO A 74 4.31 -9.06 6.06
C PRO A 74 4.22 -7.78 6.90
N ASP A 75 3.71 -7.91 8.12
CA ASP A 75 3.52 -6.77 9.02
C ASP A 75 4.66 -6.75 10.06
N PRO A 76 5.21 -5.56 10.40
CA PRO A 76 6.29 -5.47 11.39
C PRO A 76 5.88 -5.90 12.79
N GLN A 77 4.60 -6.01 13.08
CA GLN A 77 4.11 -6.49 14.37
C GLN A 77 4.06 -8.02 14.47
N GLY A 78 4.78 -8.72 13.59
CA GLY A 78 4.94 -10.17 13.69
C GLY A 78 4.65 -10.90 12.38
N SER A 79 3.52 -11.57 12.29
CA SER A 79 3.16 -12.40 11.15
C SER A 79 2.50 -11.59 10.03
N GLU A 80 2.19 -12.29 8.94
CA GLU A 80 1.45 -11.69 7.83
C GLU A 80 0.07 -11.23 8.28
N LYS A 81 -0.37 -10.10 7.73
CA LYS A 81 -1.72 -9.57 7.94
C LYS A 81 -2.48 -9.50 6.63
N VAL A 82 -3.78 -9.64 6.75
CA VAL A 82 -4.72 -9.49 5.62
C VAL A 82 -5.64 -8.31 5.95
N ILE A 83 -5.62 -7.30 5.08
CA ILE A 83 -6.45 -6.10 5.25
C ILE A 83 -7.17 -5.76 3.96
N GLN A 84 -8.22 -4.97 4.07
CA GLN A 84 -8.92 -4.40 2.92
C GLN A 84 -8.36 -3.01 2.65
N VAL A 85 -7.93 -2.77 1.41
CA VAL A 85 -7.31 -1.51 1.01
C VAL A 85 -7.96 -0.97 -0.26
N TYR A 86 -7.78 0.32 -0.50
CA TYR A 86 -8.08 0.93 -1.79
C TYR A 86 -6.84 1.61 -2.34
N ALA A 87 -6.77 1.73 -3.66
CA ALA A 87 -5.62 2.34 -4.32
C ALA A 87 -5.60 3.85 -4.08
N GLY A 88 -4.45 4.35 -3.64
CA GLY A 88 -4.16 5.78 -3.57
C GLY A 88 -3.43 6.22 -4.82
N ASP A 89 -2.41 7.07 -4.66
CA ASP A 89 -1.64 7.58 -5.77
C ASP A 89 -0.69 6.51 -6.33
N ILE A 90 -0.65 6.42 -7.65
CA ILE A 90 0.27 5.55 -8.38
C ILE A 90 1.09 6.43 -9.30
N SER A 91 2.41 6.31 -9.24
CA SER A 91 3.31 7.10 -10.08
C SER A 91 4.45 6.27 -10.63
N GLU A 92 4.89 6.60 -11.84
CA GLU A 92 6.05 6.03 -12.50
C GLU A 92 6.99 7.17 -12.93
N SER A 93 8.30 6.97 -12.80
CA SER A 93 9.26 8.02 -13.14
C SER A 93 9.73 7.95 -14.59
N ALA A 94 10.10 6.76 -15.07
CA ALA A 94 10.65 6.60 -16.39
C ALA A 94 10.49 5.16 -16.88
N TRP A 95 10.60 4.97 -18.20
CA TRP A 95 10.64 3.64 -18.78
C TRP A 95 11.80 3.52 -19.78
N TYR A 96 12.28 2.30 -19.96
CA TYR A 96 13.29 1.99 -20.98
C TYR A 96 13.17 0.51 -21.37
N THR A 97 13.77 0.17 -22.51
CA THR A 97 13.67 -1.19 -23.04
C THR A 97 15.00 -1.92 -22.79
N VAL A 98 14.91 -3.11 -22.19
CA VAL A 98 16.05 -4.00 -21.98
C VAL A 98 15.71 -5.35 -22.59
N GLY A 99 16.50 -5.78 -23.58
CA GLY A 99 16.28 -7.06 -24.24
C GLY A 99 14.90 -7.19 -24.91
N GLY A 100 14.35 -6.09 -25.41
CA GLY A 100 13.04 -6.07 -26.04
C GLY A 100 11.87 -5.99 -25.06
N VAL A 101 12.13 -5.97 -23.76
CA VAL A 101 11.11 -5.86 -22.73
C VAL A 101 11.13 -4.47 -22.12
N ARG A 102 9.95 -3.85 -22.01
CA ARG A 102 9.81 -2.53 -21.37
C ARG A 102 9.95 -2.69 -19.86
N GLN A 103 10.77 -1.83 -19.27
CA GLN A 103 10.99 -1.76 -17.83
C GLN A 103 10.56 -0.39 -17.32
N TRP A 104 9.98 -0.35 -16.14
CA TRP A 104 9.57 0.89 -15.47
C TRP A 104 10.42 1.14 -14.24
N GLN A 105 10.84 2.39 -14.06
CA GLN A 105 11.71 2.81 -12.97
C GLN A 105 10.97 3.77 -12.05
N GLY A 106 11.27 3.69 -10.74
CA GLY A 106 10.72 4.63 -9.77
C GLY A 106 9.21 4.53 -9.60
N VAL A 107 8.67 3.31 -9.64
CA VAL A 107 7.23 3.10 -9.50
C VAL A 107 6.87 3.13 -8.02
N LYS A 108 5.84 3.91 -7.68
CA LYS A 108 5.23 3.96 -6.35
C LYS A 108 3.76 3.65 -6.42
N ILE A 109 3.31 2.74 -5.58
CA ILE A 109 1.90 2.37 -5.48
C ILE A 109 1.46 2.58 -4.04
N GLY A 110 0.54 3.51 -3.82
CA GLY A 110 -0.04 3.76 -2.51
C GLY A 110 -1.29 2.93 -2.29
N LEU A 111 -1.38 2.27 -1.15
CA LEU A 111 -2.54 1.49 -0.75
C LEU A 111 -2.97 1.97 0.64
N ILE A 112 -4.24 2.26 0.80
CA ILE A 112 -4.79 2.84 2.03
C ILE A 112 -5.83 1.88 2.59
N GLU A 113 -5.72 1.55 3.87
CA GLU A 113 -6.68 0.67 4.55
C GLU A 113 -8.07 1.31 4.58
N GLN A 114 -9.04 0.49 4.24
CA GLN A 114 -10.45 0.89 4.25
C GLN A 114 -10.93 1.21 5.66
#